data_d747b6f9341a3e23bc8b0dcb39e077a3
#
_entry.id   d747b6f9341a3e23bc8b0dcb39e077a3
#
_cell.length_a   1.000
_cell.length_b   1.000
_cell.length_c   1.000
_cell.angle_alpha   90.00
_cell.angle_beta   90.00
_cell.angle_gamma   90.00
#
_symmetry.space_group_name_H-M   'P 1'
#
loop_
_entity.id
_entity.type
_entity.pdbx_description
1 polymer ?
#
loop_
_entity_poly.entity_id
_entity_poly.type
_entity_poly.pdbx_seq_one_letter_code
_entity_poly.pdbx_strand_id
1 'polypeptide(L)'
;MHGERRRLRSMLGNSCMLDANAVLRFLLKDIDEQFQQVRTIIRTKKCYVALEVLAEVCYVLEGVYQVSREDVARNFRKLNNDVSILNADVLLRALEIYDTMPKLDFVDCILYGYNRERGIEIVTFDKKLKKRMEDINKADDF
;
A
#
# COMPACT_ATOMS: atom_id res chain seq x y z
N MET A 1 -25.56 -28.57 -0.30
CA MET A 1 -25.64 -27.46 0.67
C MET A 1 -24.58 -27.54 1.79
N HIS A 2 -24.37 -28.68 2.40
CA HIS A 2 -23.31 -28.80 3.43
C HIS A 2 -21.88 -28.66 2.88
N GLY A 3 -21.63 -29.05 1.64
CA GLY A 3 -20.33 -28.91 0.99
C GLY A 3 -19.94 -27.48 0.69
N GLU A 4 -20.89 -26.63 0.28
CA GLU A 4 -20.64 -25.22 -0.01
C GLU A 4 -20.35 -24.41 1.25
N ARG A 5 -21.07 -24.67 2.35
CA ARG A 5 -20.82 -24.02 3.64
C ARG A 5 -19.45 -24.39 4.20
N ARG A 6 -19.03 -25.65 4.04
CA ARG A 6 -17.68 -26.09 4.42
C ARG A 6 -16.60 -25.41 3.56
N ARG A 7 -16.85 -25.29 2.25
CA ARG A 7 -15.95 -24.60 1.31
C ARG A 7 -15.80 -23.12 1.67
N LEU A 8 -16.92 -22.42 1.94
CA LEU A 8 -16.92 -21.03 2.33
C LEU A 8 -16.20 -20.82 3.67
N ARG A 9 -16.43 -21.69 4.67
CA ARG A 9 -15.72 -21.62 5.96
C ARG A 9 -14.23 -21.89 5.80
N SER A 10 -13.85 -22.85 4.97
CA SER A 10 -12.44 -23.14 4.66
C SER A 10 -11.77 -21.96 3.95
N MET A 11 -12.46 -21.36 2.98
CA MET A 11 -11.95 -20.19 2.26
C MET A 11 -11.85 -18.94 3.17
N LEU A 12 -12.86 -18.71 4.03
CA LEU A 12 -12.87 -17.61 4.99
C LEU A 12 -11.80 -17.77 6.08
N GLY A 13 -11.47 -19.03 6.46
CA GLY A 13 -10.41 -19.33 7.44
C GLY A 13 -9.01 -19.20 6.90
N ASN A 14 -8.83 -19.16 5.54
CA ASN A 14 -7.52 -19.13 4.89
C ASN A 14 -7.14 -17.75 4.36
N SER A 15 -7.98 -16.76 4.53
CA SER A 15 -7.70 -15.39 4.13
C SER A 15 -7.93 -14.42 5.29
N CYS A 16 -7.15 -13.36 5.33
CA CYS A 16 -7.27 -12.32 6.33
C CYS A 16 -6.84 -10.98 5.76
N MET A 17 -7.20 -9.92 6.44
CA MET A 17 -6.68 -8.59 6.17
C MET A 17 -5.82 -8.15 7.34
N LEU A 18 -4.69 -7.50 7.04
CA LEU A 18 -3.83 -6.92 8.06
C LEU A 18 -4.21 -5.45 8.26
N ASP A 19 -4.32 -5.04 9.52
CA ASP A 19 -4.48 -3.61 9.85
C ASP A 19 -3.12 -2.90 9.89
N ALA A 20 -3.15 -1.60 10.13
CA ALA A 20 -1.91 -0.81 10.15
C ALA A 20 -0.93 -1.28 11.22
N ASN A 21 -1.43 -1.64 12.41
CA ASN A 21 -0.54 -2.10 13.48
C ASN A 21 0.14 -3.43 13.13
N ALA A 22 -0.59 -4.37 12.53
CA ALA A 22 -0.01 -5.63 12.08
C ALA A 22 1.08 -5.41 11.03
N VAL A 23 0.82 -4.54 10.04
CA VAL A 23 1.82 -4.18 9.02
C VAL A 23 3.04 -3.53 9.66
N LEU A 24 2.84 -2.59 10.59
CA LEU A 24 3.95 -1.93 11.29
C LEU A 24 4.81 -2.92 12.05
N ARG A 25 4.19 -3.86 12.79
CA ARG A 25 4.96 -4.89 13.53
C ARG A 25 5.78 -5.76 12.59
N PHE A 26 5.23 -6.07 11.41
CA PHE A 26 5.95 -6.87 10.41
C PHE A 26 7.12 -6.09 9.79
N LEU A 27 6.93 -4.82 9.47
CA LEU A 27 7.97 -4.01 8.83
C LEU A 27 9.06 -3.58 9.81
N LEU A 28 8.69 -3.16 11.02
CA LEU A 28 9.63 -2.63 12.01
C LEU A 28 10.41 -3.71 12.74
N LYS A 29 9.81 -4.87 12.95
CA LYS A 29 10.41 -6.00 13.70
C LYS A 29 10.87 -5.59 15.11
N ASP A 30 10.22 -4.58 15.69
CA ASP A 30 10.61 -3.99 16.97
C ASP A 30 10.07 -4.78 18.18
N ILE A 31 8.97 -5.52 17.99
CA ILE A 31 8.38 -6.38 19.03
C ILE A 31 8.40 -7.79 18.48
N ASP A 32 9.41 -8.58 18.91
CA ASP A 32 9.67 -9.88 18.32
C ASP A 32 8.48 -10.83 18.36
N GLU A 33 7.78 -10.91 19.47
CA GLU A 33 6.61 -11.78 19.62
C GLU A 33 5.52 -11.43 18.59
N GLN A 34 5.21 -10.16 18.44
CA GLN A 34 4.20 -9.69 17.49
C GLN A 34 4.67 -9.89 16.04
N PHE A 35 5.95 -9.62 15.77
CA PHE A 35 6.54 -9.90 14.46
C PHE A 35 6.38 -11.37 14.08
N GLN A 36 6.70 -12.29 14.98
CA GLN A 36 6.60 -13.72 14.72
C GLN A 36 5.15 -14.15 14.50
N GLN A 37 4.20 -13.58 15.24
CA GLN A 37 2.78 -13.88 15.06
C GLN A 37 2.30 -13.45 13.65
N VAL A 38 2.62 -12.24 13.23
CA VAL A 38 2.23 -11.73 11.91
C VAL A 38 2.92 -12.53 10.80
N ARG A 39 4.21 -12.82 10.97
CA ARG A 39 4.97 -13.62 10.01
C ARG A 39 4.35 -15.00 9.81
N THR A 40 3.94 -15.64 10.89
CA THR A 40 3.27 -16.96 10.83
C THR A 40 1.94 -16.85 10.08
N ILE A 41 1.16 -15.81 10.35
CA ILE A 41 -0.10 -15.57 9.65
C ILE A 41 0.14 -15.37 8.15
N ILE A 42 1.12 -14.57 7.78
CA ILE A 42 1.48 -14.32 6.37
C ILE A 42 1.88 -15.63 5.66
N ARG A 43 2.59 -16.51 6.34
CA ARG A 43 3.06 -17.78 5.77
C ARG A 43 1.97 -18.84 5.64
N THR A 44 0.92 -18.77 6.46
CA THR A 44 -0.10 -19.81 6.55
C THR A 44 -1.44 -19.41 5.96
N LYS A 45 -1.67 -18.11 5.72
CA LYS A 45 -2.92 -17.59 5.19
C LYS A 45 -2.64 -16.64 4.03
N LYS A 46 -3.64 -16.47 3.16
CA LYS A 46 -3.59 -15.41 2.17
C LYS A 46 -3.94 -14.08 2.85
N CYS A 47 -2.97 -13.20 2.95
CA CYS A 47 -3.12 -11.92 3.65
C CYS A 47 -3.28 -10.79 2.66
N TYR A 48 -4.28 -9.94 2.89
CA TYR A 48 -4.57 -8.76 2.10
C TYR A 48 -4.24 -7.50 2.88
N VAL A 49 -3.76 -6.48 2.19
CA VAL A 49 -3.54 -5.15 2.75
C VAL A 49 -4.20 -4.13 1.83
N ALA A 50 -5.04 -3.28 2.39
CA ALA A 50 -5.70 -2.21 1.66
C ALA A 50 -4.79 -0.98 1.55
N LEU A 51 -4.97 -0.17 0.49
CA LEU A 51 -4.20 1.06 0.31
C LEU A 51 -4.43 2.06 1.45
N GLU A 52 -5.63 2.11 2.00
CA GLU A 52 -5.96 2.94 3.17
C GLU A 52 -5.07 2.59 4.37
N VAL A 53 -4.82 1.30 4.56
CA VAL A 53 -3.92 0.81 5.63
C VAL A 53 -2.48 1.27 5.36
N LEU A 54 -2.02 1.16 4.12
CA LEU A 54 -0.67 1.61 3.77
C LEU A 54 -0.50 3.12 3.92
N ALA A 55 -1.55 3.91 3.67
CA ALA A 55 -1.52 5.35 3.93
C ALA A 55 -1.30 5.65 5.41
N GLU A 56 -1.99 4.93 6.29
CA GLU A 56 -1.81 5.06 7.73
C GLU A 56 -0.41 4.61 8.17
N VAL A 57 0.06 3.48 7.65
CA VAL A 57 1.42 2.97 7.93
C VAL A 57 2.47 3.98 7.48
N CYS A 58 2.33 4.54 6.28
CA CYS A 58 3.25 5.54 5.75
C CYS A 58 3.32 6.77 6.66
N TYR A 59 2.17 7.27 7.10
CA TYR A 59 2.09 8.41 8.00
C TYR A 59 2.85 8.15 9.31
N VAL A 60 2.68 6.96 9.89
CA VAL A 60 3.37 6.57 11.13
C VAL A 60 4.87 6.40 10.90
N LEU A 61 5.26 5.73 9.82
CA LEU A 61 6.69 5.52 9.51
C LEU A 61 7.42 6.85 9.33
N GLU A 62 6.84 7.78 8.59
CA GLU A 62 7.46 9.10 8.37
C GLU A 62 7.42 9.96 9.63
N GLY A 63 6.26 10.05 10.30
CA GLY A 63 6.04 11.00 11.39
C GLY A 63 6.59 10.55 12.73
N VAL A 64 6.40 9.29 13.09
CA VAL A 64 6.82 8.76 14.40
C VAL A 64 8.23 8.19 14.34
N TYR A 65 8.52 7.38 13.31
CA TYR A 65 9.79 6.66 13.21
C TYR A 65 10.82 7.37 12.32
N GLN A 66 10.41 8.48 11.69
CA GLN A 66 11.27 9.31 10.84
C GLN A 66 11.97 8.50 9.74
N VAL A 67 11.26 7.53 9.18
CA VAL A 67 11.72 6.72 8.06
C VAL A 67 11.70 7.57 6.79
N SER A 68 12.77 7.51 6.00
CA SER A 68 12.84 8.26 4.75
C SER A 68 11.82 7.75 3.73
N ARG A 69 11.41 8.61 2.81
CA ARG A 69 10.48 8.23 1.73
C ARG A 69 11.05 7.11 0.88
N GLU A 70 12.35 7.13 0.60
CA GLU A 70 13.03 6.06 -0.11
C GLU A 70 12.90 4.73 0.62
N ASP A 71 13.09 4.72 1.93
CA ASP A 71 12.99 3.50 2.74
C ASP A 71 11.53 3.02 2.84
N VAL A 72 10.56 3.92 2.98
CA VAL A 72 9.14 3.56 2.95
C VAL A 72 8.81 2.88 1.62
N ALA A 73 9.20 3.47 0.51
CA ALA A 73 8.95 2.90 -0.82
C ALA A 73 9.57 1.52 -0.98
N ARG A 74 10.81 1.35 -0.53
CA ARG A 74 11.51 0.06 -0.58
C ARG A 74 10.78 -0.99 0.24
N ASN A 75 10.35 -0.64 1.45
CA ASN A 75 9.63 -1.56 2.32
C ASN A 75 8.26 -1.95 1.74
N PHE A 76 7.55 -1.01 1.14
CA PHE A 76 6.25 -1.31 0.52
C PHE A 76 6.40 -2.19 -0.72
N ARG A 77 7.46 -1.99 -1.52
CA ARG A 77 7.77 -2.89 -2.64
C ARG A 77 8.07 -4.32 -2.17
N LYS A 78 8.82 -4.45 -1.08
CA LYS A 78 9.09 -5.77 -0.49
C LYS A 78 7.82 -6.41 0.09
N LEU A 79 6.99 -5.62 0.77
CA LEU A 79 5.73 -6.09 1.33
C LEU A 79 4.84 -6.69 0.25
N ASN A 80 4.84 -6.10 -0.95
CA ASN A 80 4.05 -6.60 -2.09
C ASN A 80 4.46 -8.02 -2.52
N ASN A 81 5.64 -8.48 -2.15
CA ASN A 81 6.07 -9.85 -2.40
C ASN A 81 5.55 -10.82 -1.34
N ASP A 82 5.22 -10.35 -0.16
CA ASP A 82 4.83 -11.17 0.97
C ASP A 82 3.33 -11.28 1.17
N VAL A 83 2.58 -10.24 0.78
CA VAL A 83 1.12 -10.17 0.95
C VAL A 83 0.45 -9.74 -0.36
N SER A 84 -0.87 -9.86 -0.41
CA SER A 84 -1.67 -9.38 -1.54
C SER A 84 -2.16 -7.97 -1.25
N ILE A 85 -1.53 -6.99 -1.86
CA ILE A 85 -1.97 -5.60 -1.73
C ILE A 85 -3.11 -5.35 -2.70
N LEU A 86 -4.25 -4.88 -2.19
CA LEU A 86 -5.40 -4.53 -3.03
C LEU A 86 -5.04 -3.32 -3.89
N ASN A 87 -5.28 -3.42 -5.19
CA ASN A 87 -4.86 -2.42 -6.17
C ASN A 87 -3.33 -2.21 -6.17
N ALA A 88 -2.56 -3.30 -6.14
CA ALA A 88 -1.10 -3.25 -6.09
C ALA A 88 -0.49 -2.45 -7.25
N ASP A 89 -1.09 -2.49 -8.44
CA ASP A 89 -0.66 -1.71 -9.59
C ASP A 89 -0.73 -0.20 -9.34
N VAL A 90 -1.78 0.24 -8.66
CA VAL A 90 -1.92 1.65 -8.23
C VAL A 90 -0.82 2.02 -7.24
N LEU A 91 -0.56 1.15 -6.26
CA LEU A 91 0.53 1.38 -5.31
C LEU A 91 1.88 1.51 -6.00
N LEU A 92 2.22 0.56 -6.88
CA LEU A 92 3.52 0.57 -7.55
C LEU A 92 3.69 1.83 -8.41
N ARG A 93 2.62 2.28 -9.07
CA ARG A 93 2.64 3.53 -9.80
C ARG A 93 2.85 4.73 -8.88
N ALA A 94 2.16 4.75 -7.73
CA ALA A 94 2.30 5.81 -6.74
C ALA A 94 3.74 5.88 -6.21
N LEU A 95 4.36 4.74 -5.94
CA LEU A 95 5.72 4.69 -5.41
C LEU A 95 6.77 5.22 -6.41
N GLU A 96 6.50 5.20 -7.71
CA GLU A 96 7.40 5.76 -8.72
C GLU A 96 7.63 7.27 -8.53
N ILE A 97 6.65 7.98 -7.97
CA ILE A 97 6.78 9.43 -7.75
C ILE A 97 6.91 9.78 -6.26
N TYR A 98 6.54 8.88 -5.36
CA TYR A 98 6.54 9.14 -3.93
C TYR A 98 7.93 9.48 -3.39
N ASP A 99 8.95 8.73 -3.77
CA ASP A 99 10.31 8.93 -3.28
C ASP A 99 11.06 10.04 -4.02
N THR A 100 10.57 10.49 -5.18
CA THR A 100 11.22 11.53 -5.98
C THR A 100 10.56 12.90 -5.87
N MET A 101 9.36 12.98 -5.31
CA MET A 101 8.58 14.21 -5.22
C MET A 101 8.13 14.51 -3.80
N PRO A 102 9.01 15.08 -2.97
CA PRO A 102 8.73 15.28 -1.54
C PRO A 102 7.58 16.25 -1.26
N LYS A 103 7.14 17.04 -2.24
CA LYS A 103 6.00 17.95 -2.09
C LYS A 103 4.64 17.27 -2.19
N LEU A 104 4.59 16.04 -2.70
CA LEU A 104 3.38 15.23 -2.77
C LEU A 104 3.41 14.23 -1.63
N ASP A 105 2.35 14.19 -0.82
CA ASP A 105 2.25 13.18 0.21
C ASP A 105 1.84 11.82 -0.40
N PHE A 106 1.81 10.79 0.44
CA PHE A 106 1.52 9.45 -0.03
C PHE A 106 0.13 9.33 -0.65
N VAL A 107 -0.89 9.99 -0.05
CA VAL A 107 -2.26 9.94 -0.58
C VAL A 107 -2.34 10.63 -1.95
N ASP A 108 -1.66 11.76 -2.13
CA ASP A 108 -1.58 12.43 -3.44
C ASP A 108 -0.96 11.50 -4.49
N CYS A 109 0.09 10.76 -4.11
CA CYS A 109 0.73 9.79 -4.99
C CYS A 109 -0.22 8.63 -5.34
N ILE A 110 -1.05 8.18 -4.39
CA ILE A 110 -2.08 7.16 -4.65
C ILE A 110 -3.13 7.69 -5.63
N LEU A 111 -3.58 8.94 -5.49
CA LEU A 111 -4.50 9.55 -6.44
C LEU A 111 -3.91 9.60 -7.84
N TYR A 112 -2.64 9.99 -7.94
CA TYR A 112 -1.90 9.93 -9.20
C TYR A 112 -1.90 8.49 -9.76
N GLY A 113 -1.64 7.50 -8.91
CA GLY A 113 -1.66 6.09 -9.31
C GLY A 113 -3.01 5.65 -9.89
N TYR A 114 -4.11 6.04 -9.28
CA TYR A 114 -5.46 5.77 -9.80
C TYR A 114 -5.69 6.45 -11.14
N ASN A 115 -5.27 7.70 -11.27
CA ASN A 115 -5.39 8.42 -12.53
C ASN A 115 -4.66 7.67 -13.65
N ARG A 116 -3.42 7.23 -13.39
CA ARG A 116 -2.59 6.56 -14.40
C ARG A 116 -3.09 5.14 -14.73
N GLU A 117 -3.43 4.36 -13.70
CA GLU A 117 -3.77 2.95 -13.90
C GLU A 117 -5.23 2.71 -14.28
N ARG A 118 -6.14 3.61 -13.91
CA ARG A 118 -7.58 3.46 -14.14
C ARG A 118 -8.16 4.48 -15.11
N GLY A 119 -7.39 5.50 -15.51
CA GLY A 119 -7.90 6.58 -16.33
C GLY A 119 -8.98 7.42 -15.64
N ILE A 120 -8.97 7.44 -14.31
CA ILE A 120 -9.94 8.20 -13.52
C ILE A 120 -9.44 9.64 -13.39
N GLU A 121 -10.29 10.60 -13.76
CA GLU A 121 -9.98 12.02 -13.57
C GLU A 121 -9.95 12.34 -12.08
N ILE A 122 -8.90 13.02 -11.62
CA ILE A 122 -8.75 13.46 -10.24
C ILE A 122 -9.13 14.94 -10.15
N VAL A 123 -10.16 15.21 -9.37
CA VAL A 123 -10.59 16.58 -9.09
C VAL A 123 -9.88 17.05 -7.83
N THR A 124 -9.06 18.08 -7.95
CA THR A 124 -8.28 18.61 -6.84
C THR A 124 -8.09 20.12 -6.98
N PHE A 125 -8.05 20.81 -5.86
CA PHE A 125 -7.64 22.20 -5.78
C PHE A 125 -6.16 22.35 -5.43
N ASP A 126 -5.46 21.25 -5.18
CA ASP A 126 -4.02 21.24 -4.92
C ASP A 126 -3.28 21.47 -6.25
N LYS A 127 -2.66 22.65 -6.37
CA LYS A 127 -1.97 23.06 -7.58
C LYS A 127 -0.75 22.18 -7.90
N LYS A 128 -0.10 21.64 -6.88
CA LYS A 128 1.10 20.80 -7.04
C LYS A 128 0.74 19.46 -7.67
N LEU A 129 -0.30 18.81 -7.15
CA LEU A 129 -0.79 17.54 -7.69
C LEU A 129 -1.33 17.71 -9.11
N LYS A 130 -2.14 18.76 -9.33
CA LYS A 130 -2.71 19.06 -10.64
C LYS A 130 -1.62 19.28 -11.70
N LYS A 131 -0.63 20.09 -11.37
CA LYS A 131 0.51 20.37 -12.26
C LYS A 131 1.27 19.11 -12.60
N ARG A 132 1.54 18.25 -11.60
CA ARG A 132 2.29 17.03 -11.81
C ARG A 132 1.56 16.05 -12.72
N MET A 133 0.26 15.89 -12.55
CA MET A 133 -0.54 15.04 -13.43
C MET A 133 -0.53 15.55 -14.86
N GLU A 134 -0.62 16.86 -15.07
CA GLU A 134 -0.54 17.49 -16.40
C GLU A 134 0.83 17.29 -17.04
N ASP A 135 1.91 17.52 -16.31
CA ASP A 135 3.29 17.40 -16.82
C ASP A 135 3.60 15.96 -17.24
N ILE A 136 3.16 14.99 -16.48
CA ILE A 136 3.37 13.58 -16.80
C ILE A 136 2.52 13.14 -17.98
N ASN A 137 1.28 13.58 -18.05
CA ASN A 137 0.41 13.28 -19.19
C ASN A 137 1.01 13.82 -20.50
N LYS A 138 1.64 14.99 -20.47
CA LYS A 138 2.36 15.52 -21.62
C LYS A 138 3.58 14.67 -22.00
N ALA A 139 4.31 14.16 -21.01
CA ALA A 139 5.49 13.33 -21.26
C ALA A 139 5.10 11.98 -21.87
N ASP A 140 3.95 11.40 -21.49
CA ASP A 140 3.49 10.12 -22.01
C ASP A 140 2.85 10.22 -23.40
N ASP A 141 2.50 11.42 -23.86
CA ASP A 141 1.96 11.69 -25.21
C ASP A 141 3.05 11.68 -26.29
N PHE A 142 4.29 11.53 -25.89
CA PHE A 142 5.44 11.37 -26.77
C PHE A 142 5.94 9.93 -26.75
#